data_6304906c82c5ce049935d251ff959537
#
_entry.id   6304906c82c5ce049935d251ff959537
#
_cell.length_a   1.000
_cell.length_b   1.000
_cell.length_c   1.000
_cell.angle_alpha   90.00
_cell.angle_beta   90.00
_cell.angle_gamma   90.00
#
_symmetry.space_group_name_H-M   'P 1'
#
loop_
_entity.id
_entity.type
_entity.pdbx_description
1 polymer ?
#
loop_
_entity_poly.entity_id
_entity_poly.type
_entity_poly.pdbx_seq_one_letter_code
_entity_poly.pdbx_strand_id
1 'polypeptide(L)'
;MDMKELFKNALSHELDINVLPKHYINIQPYTTLHFHLPIKKLLRLELAVSMLHIPMAHPFHNALHDAYYTAEIFKKVYRPSHMPSIQYDPFYKPARPSPPKKKINFQKLIQQFEKMYERAMTPEEVAMIKLAYQMGKTHQFLE
;
A
#
# COMPACT_ATOMS: atom_id res chain seq x y z
N MET A 1 7.97 10.50 1.71
CA MET A 1 7.26 11.48 2.54
C MET A 1 5.92 11.75 1.92
N ASP A 2 4.93 11.71 2.71
CA ASP A 2 3.60 11.87 2.19
C ASP A 2 3.16 13.32 2.32
N MET A 3 2.73 13.90 1.22
CA MET A 3 2.11 15.24 1.20
C MET A 3 1.04 15.36 2.28
N LYS A 4 0.31 14.27 2.53
CA LYS A 4 -0.68 14.17 3.60
C LYS A 4 -0.11 14.49 4.98
N GLU A 5 1.04 13.94 5.33
CA GLU A 5 1.67 14.20 6.64
C GLU A 5 2.24 15.62 6.71
N LEU A 6 2.75 16.15 5.60
CA LEU A 6 3.18 17.55 5.52
C LEU A 6 2.01 18.50 5.83
N PHE A 7 0.88 18.33 5.15
CA PHE A 7 -0.30 19.16 5.37
C PHE A 7 -0.88 18.99 6.78
N LYS A 8 -0.94 17.76 7.30
CA LYS A 8 -1.41 17.46 8.64
C LYS A 8 -0.54 18.14 9.71
N ASN A 9 0.78 18.06 9.57
CA ASN A 9 1.70 18.71 10.51
C ASN A 9 1.59 20.23 10.43
N ALA A 10 1.48 20.80 9.24
CA ALA A 10 1.27 22.23 9.10
C ALA A 10 -0.01 22.69 9.82
N LEU A 11 -1.12 21.97 9.64
CA LEU A 11 -2.38 22.26 10.34
C LEU A 11 -2.24 22.11 11.86
N SER A 12 -1.55 21.09 12.36
CA SER A 12 -1.37 20.88 13.81
C SER A 12 -0.49 21.93 14.48
N HIS A 13 0.34 22.61 13.71
CA HIS A 13 1.19 23.70 14.15
C HIS A 13 0.66 25.09 13.76
N GLU A 14 -0.61 25.17 13.35
CA GLU A 14 -1.28 26.42 12.95
C GLU A 14 -0.53 27.21 11.85
N LEU A 15 0.19 26.50 10.98
CA LEU A 15 0.90 27.11 9.85
C LEU A 15 -0.04 27.30 8.66
N ASP A 16 0.20 28.35 7.90
CA ASP A 16 -0.57 28.60 6.68
C ASP A 16 -0.28 27.52 5.61
N ILE A 17 -1.28 26.69 5.37
CA ILE A 17 -1.18 25.63 4.35
C ILE A 17 -1.17 26.15 2.92
N ASN A 18 -1.53 27.41 2.67
CA ASN A 18 -1.54 27.99 1.34
C ASN A 18 -0.12 28.23 0.78
N VAL A 19 0.88 28.31 1.66
CA VAL A 19 2.29 28.43 1.29
C VAL A 19 2.91 27.10 0.89
N LEU A 20 2.23 25.97 1.17
CA LEU A 20 2.73 24.66 0.82
C LEU A 20 2.56 24.36 -0.69
N PRO A 21 3.48 23.61 -1.29
CA PRO A 21 3.38 23.24 -2.69
C PRO A 21 2.14 22.37 -2.93
N LYS A 22 1.32 22.76 -3.91
CA LYS A 22 0.12 21.99 -4.30
C LYS A 22 0.44 20.87 -5.29
N HIS A 23 1.64 20.84 -5.84
CA HIS A 23 2.09 19.82 -6.78
C HIS A 23 3.33 19.11 -6.25
N TYR A 24 3.43 17.84 -6.53
CA TYR A 24 4.57 17.01 -6.14
C TYR A 24 4.93 15.99 -7.23
N ILE A 25 6.13 15.46 -7.16
CA ILE A 25 6.57 14.33 -7.97
C ILE A 25 7.04 13.24 -7.03
N ASN A 26 6.44 12.05 -7.12
CA ASN A 26 6.99 10.87 -6.44
C ASN A 26 8.13 10.31 -7.30
N ILE A 27 9.36 10.52 -6.88
CA ILE A 27 10.54 10.08 -7.65
C ILE A 27 10.87 8.60 -7.51
N GLN A 28 10.37 7.93 -6.49
CA GLN A 28 10.73 6.55 -6.16
C GLN A 28 10.43 5.54 -7.29
N PRO A 29 9.24 5.55 -7.93
CA PRO A 29 8.97 4.70 -9.08
C PRO A 29 9.91 4.98 -10.26
N TYR A 30 10.19 6.25 -10.53
CA TYR A 30 11.04 6.66 -11.64
C TYR A 30 12.50 6.26 -11.42
N THR A 31 12.99 6.38 -10.18
CA THR A 31 14.32 5.89 -9.81
C THR A 31 14.42 4.38 -9.99
N THR A 32 13.36 3.64 -9.62
CA THR A 32 13.29 2.20 -9.82
C THR A 32 13.36 1.83 -11.31
N LEU A 33 12.59 2.53 -12.14
CA LEU A 33 12.60 2.36 -13.60
C LEU A 33 13.92 2.76 -14.25
N HIS A 34 14.60 3.79 -13.74
CA HIS A 34 15.91 4.22 -14.21
C HIS A 34 16.94 3.08 -14.20
N PHE A 35 16.82 2.17 -13.23
CA PHE A 35 17.65 0.98 -13.12
C PHE A 35 17.02 -0.27 -13.74
N HIS A 36 15.98 -0.14 -14.56
CA HIS A 36 15.26 -1.25 -15.20
C HIS A 36 14.75 -2.30 -14.20
N LEU A 37 14.46 -1.88 -12.97
CA LEU A 37 13.93 -2.75 -11.92
C LEU A 37 12.39 -2.81 -11.95
N PRO A 38 11.79 -3.94 -11.53
CA PRO A 38 10.34 -4.07 -11.50
C PRO A 38 9.70 -3.14 -10.49
N ILE A 39 8.68 -2.37 -10.90
CA ILE A 39 7.96 -1.38 -10.06
C ILE A 39 7.33 -2.01 -8.80
N LYS A 40 7.13 -3.33 -8.79
CA LYS A 40 6.61 -4.03 -7.60
C LYS A 40 7.54 -3.97 -6.38
N LYS A 41 8.83 -3.67 -6.57
CA LYS A 41 9.83 -3.51 -5.51
C LYS A 41 10.47 -2.12 -5.67
N LEU A 42 9.83 -1.11 -5.10
CA LEU A 42 10.38 0.25 -5.12
C LEU A 42 11.73 0.30 -4.38
N LEU A 43 12.71 0.97 -4.99
CA LEU A 43 14.02 1.17 -4.39
C LEU A 43 13.92 1.98 -3.09
N ARG A 44 14.64 1.52 -2.06
CA ARG A 44 14.83 2.30 -0.84
C ARG A 44 15.82 3.45 -1.09
N LEU A 45 15.72 4.50 -0.31
CA LEU A 45 16.55 5.70 -0.44
C LEU A 45 18.05 5.37 -0.43
N GLU A 46 18.51 4.64 0.57
CA GLU A 46 19.91 4.23 0.72
C GLU A 46 20.44 3.48 -0.51
N LEU A 47 19.64 2.54 -1.02
CA LEU A 47 20.03 1.76 -2.19
C LEU A 47 20.08 2.63 -3.44
N ALA A 48 19.14 3.54 -3.61
CA ALA A 48 19.12 4.49 -4.72
C ALA A 48 20.34 5.43 -4.69
N VAL A 49 20.70 5.94 -3.51
CA VAL A 49 21.89 6.78 -3.27
C VAL A 49 23.15 6.02 -3.67
N SER A 50 23.30 4.77 -3.19
CA SER A 50 24.44 3.91 -3.52
C SER A 50 24.53 3.64 -5.03
N MET A 51 23.45 3.21 -5.66
CA MET A 51 23.40 2.87 -7.09
C MET A 51 23.67 4.07 -8.01
N LEU A 52 23.29 5.29 -7.57
CA LEU A 52 23.57 6.54 -8.28
C LEU A 52 24.96 7.12 -7.96
N HIS A 53 25.74 6.44 -7.16
CA HIS A 53 27.08 6.91 -6.71
C HIS A 53 27.02 8.33 -6.11
N ILE A 54 25.99 8.57 -5.27
CA ILE A 54 25.88 9.83 -4.53
C ILE A 54 26.69 9.67 -3.24
N PRO A 55 27.58 10.62 -2.90
CA PRO A 55 28.39 10.53 -1.67
C PRO A 55 27.51 10.47 -0.43
N MET A 56 27.72 9.44 0.40
CA MET A 56 26.98 9.25 1.64
C MET A 56 27.65 10.00 2.80
N ALA A 57 27.53 11.33 2.77
CA ALA A 57 28.15 12.22 3.76
C ALA A 57 27.34 12.35 5.06
N HIS A 58 26.10 11.91 5.07
CA HIS A 58 25.17 12.09 6.18
C HIS A 58 24.44 10.80 6.55
N PRO A 59 24.08 10.58 7.82
CA PRO A 59 23.30 9.42 8.22
C PRO A 59 21.87 9.48 7.65
N PHE A 60 21.34 8.31 7.29
CA PHE A 60 19.93 8.14 6.90
C PHE A 60 19.00 8.22 8.13
N HIS A 61 17.69 8.27 7.87
CA HIS A 61 16.64 8.38 8.88
C HIS A 61 16.60 9.71 9.64
N ASN A 62 17.24 10.72 9.06
CA ASN A 62 17.07 12.11 9.45
C ASN A 62 16.35 12.86 8.34
N ALA A 63 15.25 13.55 8.67
CA ALA A 63 14.39 14.19 7.69
C ALA A 63 15.14 15.17 6.75
N LEU A 64 16.09 15.94 7.27
CA LEU A 64 16.90 16.86 6.49
C LEU A 64 17.84 16.12 5.51
N HIS A 65 18.51 15.08 6.01
CA HIS A 65 19.44 14.31 5.20
C HIS A 65 18.71 13.47 4.15
N ASP A 66 17.57 12.89 4.49
CA ASP A 66 16.74 12.15 3.54
C ASP A 66 16.17 13.08 2.46
N ALA A 67 15.80 14.31 2.82
CA ALA A 67 15.41 15.34 1.85
C ALA A 67 16.57 15.73 0.93
N TYR A 68 17.78 15.90 1.46
CA TYR A 68 18.99 16.16 0.70
C TYR A 68 19.25 15.05 -0.32
N TYR A 69 19.29 13.79 0.12
CA TYR A 69 19.50 12.67 -0.79
C TYR A 69 18.40 12.53 -1.83
N THR A 70 17.15 12.81 -1.45
CA THR A 70 16.02 12.82 -2.38
C THR A 70 16.22 13.88 -3.47
N ALA A 71 16.71 15.06 -3.11
CA ALA A 71 17.03 16.13 -4.07
C ALA A 71 18.18 15.74 -5.00
N GLU A 72 19.24 15.10 -4.47
CA GLU A 72 20.37 14.63 -5.29
C GLU A 72 19.95 13.53 -6.27
N ILE A 73 19.09 12.58 -5.85
CA ILE A 73 18.49 11.59 -6.73
C ILE A 73 17.67 12.27 -7.82
N PHE A 74 16.82 13.24 -7.43
CA PHE A 74 15.98 13.97 -8.37
C PHE A 74 16.83 14.63 -9.46
N LYS A 75 17.92 15.33 -9.14
CA LYS A 75 18.83 15.95 -10.10
C LYS A 75 19.36 14.96 -11.14
N LYS A 76 19.62 13.72 -10.72
CA LYS A 76 20.18 12.68 -11.61
C LYS A 76 19.13 11.99 -12.47
N VAL A 77 17.94 11.78 -11.95
CA VAL A 77 16.90 10.92 -12.55
C VAL A 77 15.82 11.72 -13.26
N TYR A 78 15.64 13.00 -12.92
CA TYR A 78 14.54 13.81 -13.44
C TYR A 78 14.53 13.92 -14.95
N ARG A 79 13.38 13.65 -15.55
CA ARG A 79 13.10 13.82 -16.98
C ARG A 79 11.72 14.45 -17.12
N PRO A 80 11.64 15.74 -17.51
CA PRO A 80 10.36 16.47 -17.59
C PRO A 80 9.29 15.79 -18.44
N SER A 81 9.69 15.16 -19.54
CA SER A 81 8.77 14.48 -20.46
C SER A 81 8.14 13.21 -19.91
N HIS A 82 8.71 12.61 -18.85
CA HIS A 82 8.28 11.33 -18.31
C HIS A 82 7.87 11.39 -16.84
N MET A 83 8.03 12.56 -16.20
CA MET A 83 7.78 12.73 -14.76
C MET A 83 6.84 13.91 -14.51
N PRO A 84 5.55 13.77 -14.87
CA PRO A 84 4.58 14.83 -14.64
C PRO A 84 4.38 15.06 -13.13
N SER A 85 4.19 16.33 -12.76
CA SER A 85 3.78 16.67 -11.41
C SER A 85 2.32 16.24 -11.17
N ILE A 86 2.03 15.84 -9.94
CA ILE A 86 0.70 15.42 -9.50
C ILE A 86 0.18 16.51 -8.56
N GLN A 87 -1.04 16.97 -8.80
CA GLN A 87 -1.70 17.87 -7.86
C GLN A 87 -2.10 17.10 -6.61
N TYR A 88 -1.77 17.63 -5.45
CA TYR A 88 -2.19 17.05 -4.18
C TYR A 88 -3.64 17.42 -3.90
N ASP A 89 -4.45 16.40 -3.66
CA ASP A 89 -5.82 16.54 -3.19
C ASP A 89 -5.94 15.91 -1.78
N PRO A 90 -6.14 16.71 -0.74
CA PRO A 90 -6.27 16.20 0.64
C PRO A 90 -7.51 15.32 0.83
N PHE A 91 -8.50 15.44 -0.04
CA PHE A 91 -9.74 14.67 0.02
C PHE A 91 -9.68 13.41 -0.84
N TYR A 92 -8.66 13.27 -1.67
CA TYR A 92 -8.50 12.06 -2.49
C TYR A 92 -8.27 10.83 -1.61
N LYS A 93 -9.24 9.95 -1.62
CA LYS A 93 -9.12 8.62 -1.04
C LYS A 93 -8.95 7.63 -2.20
N PRO A 94 -7.74 7.08 -2.41
CA PRO A 94 -7.59 6.05 -3.43
C PRO A 94 -8.58 4.91 -3.15
N ALA A 95 -9.39 4.57 -4.13
CA ALA A 95 -10.24 3.40 -4.04
C ALA A 95 -9.33 2.19 -3.81
N ARG A 96 -9.30 1.67 -2.58
CA ARG A 96 -8.63 0.40 -2.31
C ARG A 96 -9.43 -0.66 -3.07
N PRO A 97 -8.85 -1.35 -4.06
CA PRO A 97 -9.54 -2.46 -4.67
C PRO A 97 -9.83 -3.44 -3.54
N SER A 98 -11.09 -3.53 -3.16
CA SER A 98 -11.50 -4.56 -2.22
C SER A 98 -11.15 -5.90 -2.86
N PRO A 99 -10.36 -6.77 -2.21
CA PRO A 99 -10.13 -8.09 -2.76
C PRO A 99 -11.50 -8.72 -3.03
N PRO A 100 -11.67 -9.41 -4.16
CA PRO A 100 -12.95 -10.01 -4.49
C PRO A 100 -13.39 -10.85 -3.29
N LYS A 101 -14.58 -10.55 -2.76
CA LYS A 101 -15.13 -11.28 -1.62
C LYS A 101 -15.23 -12.75 -2.03
N LYS A 102 -14.32 -13.56 -1.54
CA LYS A 102 -14.35 -15.00 -1.78
C LYS A 102 -15.65 -15.53 -1.21
N LYS A 103 -16.53 -15.98 -2.09
CA LYS A 103 -17.76 -16.66 -1.68
C LYS A 103 -17.43 -18.12 -1.42
N ILE A 104 -17.91 -18.66 -0.31
CA ILE A 104 -17.76 -20.09 -0.04
C ILE A 104 -18.63 -20.88 -1.02
N ASN A 105 -18.10 -21.96 -1.55
CA ASN A 105 -18.86 -22.94 -2.30
C ASN A 105 -19.38 -24.00 -1.30
N PHE A 106 -20.61 -23.79 -0.84
CA PHE A 106 -21.24 -24.72 0.12
C PHE A 106 -21.37 -26.14 -0.42
N GLN A 107 -21.56 -26.30 -1.72
CA GLN A 107 -21.67 -27.63 -2.30
C GLN A 107 -20.34 -28.40 -2.16
N LYS A 108 -19.21 -27.76 -2.44
CA LYS A 108 -17.89 -28.37 -2.22
C LYS A 108 -17.60 -28.61 -0.74
N LEU A 109 -18.07 -27.74 0.14
CA LEU A 109 -17.92 -27.91 1.58
C LEU A 109 -18.69 -29.13 2.06
N ILE A 110 -19.96 -29.28 1.66
CA ILE A 110 -20.81 -30.42 2.02
C ILE A 110 -20.19 -31.72 1.47
N GLN A 111 -19.77 -31.76 0.21
CA GLN A 111 -19.09 -32.91 -0.36
C GLN A 111 -17.83 -33.32 0.42
N GLN A 112 -17.12 -32.37 1.02
CA GLN A 112 -15.97 -32.70 1.87
C GLN A 112 -16.41 -33.40 3.16
N PHE A 113 -17.52 -32.94 3.78
CA PHE A 113 -18.09 -33.64 4.96
C PHE A 113 -18.60 -35.04 4.60
N GLU A 114 -19.32 -35.18 3.47
CA GLU A 114 -19.79 -36.47 2.97
C GLU A 114 -18.63 -37.46 2.77
N LYS A 115 -17.52 -36.98 2.24
CA LYS A 115 -16.32 -37.79 2.09
C LYS A 115 -15.67 -38.17 3.43
N MET A 116 -15.69 -37.27 4.43
CA MET A 116 -15.12 -37.55 5.76
C MET A 116 -15.93 -38.55 6.53
N TYR A 117 -17.27 -38.51 6.39
CA TYR A 117 -18.20 -39.40 7.12
C TYR A 117 -18.62 -40.62 6.29
N GLU A 118 -18.12 -40.74 5.05
CA GLU A 118 -18.43 -41.86 4.11
C GLU A 118 -19.92 -42.05 3.87
N ARG A 119 -20.73 -41.00 4.00
CA ARG A 119 -22.17 -40.99 3.76
C ARG A 119 -22.68 -39.63 3.32
N ALA A 120 -23.88 -39.63 2.71
CA ALA A 120 -24.57 -38.39 2.41
C ALA A 120 -24.97 -37.62 3.68
N MET A 121 -24.88 -36.28 3.63
CA MET A 121 -25.34 -35.42 4.72
C MET A 121 -26.86 -35.26 4.69
N THR A 122 -27.49 -35.35 5.86
CA THR A 122 -28.93 -35.08 5.99
C THR A 122 -29.22 -33.57 5.77
N PRO A 123 -30.46 -33.20 5.44
CA PRO A 123 -30.85 -31.79 5.30
C PRO A 123 -30.56 -30.96 6.58
N GLU A 124 -30.73 -31.56 7.75
CA GLU A 124 -30.47 -30.94 9.06
C GLU A 124 -28.96 -30.68 9.25
N GLU A 125 -28.12 -31.65 8.92
CA GLU A 125 -26.65 -31.49 8.97
C GLU A 125 -26.17 -30.43 8.00
N VAL A 126 -26.72 -30.39 6.80
CA VAL A 126 -26.44 -29.31 5.81
C VAL A 126 -26.82 -27.93 6.37
N ALA A 127 -27.95 -27.82 7.04
CA ALA A 127 -28.41 -26.60 7.69
C ALA A 127 -27.46 -26.18 8.82
N MET A 128 -27.04 -27.12 9.67
CA MET A 128 -26.08 -26.89 10.75
C MET A 128 -24.73 -26.43 10.22
N ILE A 129 -24.18 -27.05 9.17
CA ILE A 129 -22.92 -26.67 8.55
C ILE A 129 -22.99 -25.20 8.02
N LYS A 130 -24.10 -24.85 7.36
CA LYS A 130 -24.31 -23.49 6.86
C LYS A 130 -24.40 -22.47 8.00
N LEU A 131 -25.11 -22.81 9.06
CA LEU A 131 -25.27 -21.98 10.25
C LEU A 131 -23.93 -21.78 10.96
N ALA A 132 -23.19 -22.86 11.22
CA ALA A 132 -21.87 -22.82 11.86
C ALA A 132 -20.88 -21.94 11.08
N TYR A 133 -20.88 -22.05 9.74
CA TYR A 133 -20.09 -21.15 8.91
C TYR A 133 -20.50 -19.68 9.07
N GLN A 134 -21.79 -19.39 9.11
CA GLN A 134 -22.29 -18.03 9.28
C GLN A 134 -21.89 -17.46 10.64
N MET A 135 -22.01 -18.24 11.70
CA MET A 135 -21.63 -17.87 13.05
C MET A 135 -20.11 -17.64 13.17
N GLY A 136 -19.29 -18.48 12.56
CA GLY A 136 -17.83 -18.28 12.49
C GLY A 136 -17.44 -17.01 11.73
N LYS A 137 -18.16 -16.70 10.65
CA LYS A 137 -17.91 -15.49 9.86
C LYS A 137 -18.26 -14.19 10.61
N THR A 138 -19.25 -14.24 11.51
CA THR A 138 -19.67 -13.09 12.32
C THR A 138 -18.89 -12.95 13.61
N HIS A 139 -17.89 -13.81 13.84
CA HIS A 139 -17.03 -13.80 15.04
C HIS A 139 -17.80 -13.91 16.35
N GLN A 140 -18.95 -14.57 16.38
CA GLN A 140 -19.82 -14.67 17.56
C GLN A 140 -19.20 -15.46 18.71
N PHE A 141 -18.16 -16.23 18.47
CA PHE A 141 -17.51 -17.11 19.44
C PHE A 141 -16.00 -16.84 19.61
N LEU A 142 -15.53 -15.65 19.21
CA LEU A 142 -14.18 -15.21 19.53
C LEU A 142 -14.21 -14.50 20.88
N GLU A 143 -13.41 -14.97 21.82
CA GLU A 143 -13.11 -14.33 23.09
C GLU A 143 -11.95 -13.33 22.96
#